data_ac7d648d979bd84ed1cd747abd42fa61
#
_entry.id   ac7d648d979bd84ed1cd747abd42fa61
#
_cell.length_a   1.000
_cell.length_b   1.000
_cell.length_c   1.000
_cell.angle_alpha   90.00
_cell.angle_beta   90.00
_cell.angle_gamma   90.00
#
_symmetry.space_group_name_H-M   'P 1'
#
loop_
_entity.id
_entity.type
_entity.pdbx_description
1 polymer ?
#
loop_
_entity_poly.entity_id
_entity_poly.type
_entity_poly.pdbx_seq_one_letter_code
_entity_poly.pdbx_strand_id
1 'polypeptide(L)'
;ELDRAQERLATALQKLEEAEKAADESERGMKVIESRAQKDEEKMEIQEIQLKEAKHIAEDADRKYEEVARKLVIIESDLERAEERAELSEGKCAELEEELKTVTNNLKSLEAQAEKYSQKEDKYEEEIKVLSDKLK
;
A
#
# COMPACT_ATOMS: atom_id res chain seq x y z
N GLU A 1 -24.52 -22.34 -94.01
CA GLU A 1 -24.58 -23.19 -92.73
C GLU A 1 -23.23 -23.32 -92.09
N LEU A 2 -22.14 -23.41 -92.83
CA LEU A 2 -20.79 -23.51 -92.26
C LEU A 2 -20.37 -22.26 -91.51
N ASP A 3 -20.62 -21.09 -92.05
CA ASP A 3 -20.31 -19.80 -91.45
C ASP A 3 -21.03 -19.60 -90.11
N ARG A 4 -22.28 -19.99 -89.98
CA ARG A 4 -23.03 -19.96 -88.69
C ARG A 4 -22.49 -20.91 -87.69
N ALA A 5 -21.99 -22.07 -88.10
CA ALA A 5 -21.34 -23.02 -87.20
C ALA A 5 -19.99 -22.46 -86.66
N GLN A 6 -19.22 -21.81 -87.55
CA GLN A 6 -17.95 -21.16 -87.17
C GLN A 6 -18.15 -19.98 -86.21
N GLU A 7 -19.18 -19.13 -86.46
CA GLU A 7 -19.52 -18.04 -85.52
C GLU A 7 -19.95 -18.55 -84.14
N ARG A 8 -20.73 -19.62 -84.10
CA ARG A 8 -21.15 -20.27 -82.87
C ARG A 8 -19.98 -20.85 -82.12
N LEU A 9 -19.03 -21.49 -82.81
CA LEU A 9 -17.82 -22.04 -82.25
C LEU A 9 -16.93 -20.91 -81.68
N ALA A 10 -16.73 -19.83 -82.45
CA ALA A 10 -15.93 -18.70 -81.97
C ALA A 10 -16.53 -18.05 -80.70
N THR A 11 -17.85 -17.89 -80.68
CA THR A 11 -18.53 -17.39 -79.49
C THR A 11 -18.42 -18.31 -78.30
N ALA A 12 -18.54 -19.61 -78.54
CA ALA A 12 -18.37 -20.62 -77.48
C ALA A 12 -16.93 -20.64 -76.90
N LEU A 13 -15.95 -20.52 -77.76
CA LEU A 13 -14.53 -20.46 -77.36
C LEU A 13 -14.24 -19.19 -76.56
N GLN A 14 -14.79 -18.04 -76.96
CA GLN A 14 -14.64 -16.80 -76.25
C GLN A 14 -15.28 -16.88 -74.84
N LYS A 15 -16.49 -17.44 -74.77
CA LYS A 15 -17.17 -17.63 -73.45
C LYS A 15 -16.40 -18.61 -72.55
N LEU A 16 -15.79 -19.63 -73.11
CA LEU A 16 -14.95 -20.56 -72.38
C LEU A 16 -13.71 -19.85 -71.82
N GLU A 17 -13.03 -19.03 -72.62
CA GLU A 17 -11.87 -18.26 -72.18
C GLU A 17 -12.22 -17.27 -71.07
N GLU A 18 -13.36 -16.58 -71.20
CA GLU A 18 -13.87 -15.67 -70.17
C GLU A 18 -14.19 -16.42 -68.86
N ALA A 19 -14.80 -17.60 -68.95
CA ALA A 19 -15.11 -18.45 -67.83
C ALA A 19 -13.83 -18.98 -67.13
N GLU A 20 -12.83 -19.40 -67.91
CA GLU A 20 -11.53 -19.81 -67.35
C GLU A 20 -10.81 -18.69 -66.64
N LYS A 21 -10.78 -17.48 -67.17
CA LYS A 21 -10.22 -16.29 -66.53
C LYS A 21 -10.93 -15.97 -65.23
N ALA A 22 -12.26 -16.00 -65.20
CA ALA A 22 -13.05 -15.79 -64.02
C ALA A 22 -12.82 -16.84 -62.95
N ALA A 23 -12.66 -18.11 -63.35
CA ALA A 23 -12.30 -19.21 -62.44
C ALA A 23 -10.90 -19.04 -61.83
N ASP A 24 -9.92 -18.63 -62.62
CA ASP A 24 -8.56 -18.36 -62.14
C ASP A 24 -8.49 -17.19 -61.16
N GLU A 25 -9.23 -16.11 -61.44
CA GLU A 25 -9.33 -14.97 -60.54
C GLU A 25 -10.03 -15.33 -59.22
N SER A 26 -11.09 -16.13 -59.30
CA SER A 26 -11.78 -16.63 -58.08
C SER A 26 -10.87 -17.54 -57.26
N GLU A 27 -10.11 -18.43 -57.89
CA GLU A 27 -9.16 -19.29 -57.18
C GLU A 27 -8.06 -18.49 -56.50
N ARG A 28 -7.52 -17.47 -57.14
CA ARG A 28 -6.54 -16.57 -56.54
C ARG A 28 -7.13 -15.79 -55.37
N GLY A 29 -8.37 -15.29 -55.51
CA GLY A 29 -9.11 -14.61 -54.46
C GLY A 29 -9.34 -15.53 -53.24
N MET A 30 -9.71 -16.79 -53.48
CA MET A 30 -9.87 -17.78 -52.41
C MET A 30 -8.58 -18.03 -51.65
N LYS A 31 -7.44 -18.19 -52.33
CA LYS A 31 -6.13 -18.36 -51.66
C LYS A 31 -5.74 -17.17 -50.80
N VAL A 32 -6.06 -15.95 -51.21
CA VAL A 32 -5.83 -14.74 -50.42
C VAL A 32 -6.69 -14.76 -49.15
N ILE A 33 -7.97 -15.13 -49.29
CA ILE A 33 -8.90 -15.23 -48.17
C ILE A 33 -8.47 -16.31 -47.19
N GLU A 34 -8.08 -17.51 -47.65
CA GLU A 34 -7.56 -18.59 -46.82
C GLU A 34 -6.33 -18.16 -46.04
N SER A 35 -5.36 -17.51 -46.72
CA SER A 35 -4.16 -16.97 -46.07
C SER A 35 -4.46 -15.94 -44.98
N ARG A 36 -5.45 -15.04 -45.22
CA ARG A 36 -5.93 -14.11 -44.22
C ARG A 36 -6.61 -14.77 -43.05
N ALA A 37 -7.50 -15.73 -43.33
CA ALA A 37 -8.18 -16.50 -42.29
C ALA A 37 -7.20 -17.19 -41.37
N GLN A 38 -6.18 -17.82 -41.91
CA GLN A 38 -5.14 -18.46 -41.12
C GLN A 38 -4.35 -17.49 -40.25
N LYS A 39 -3.97 -16.35 -40.80
CA LYS A 39 -3.30 -15.29 -40.00
C LYS A 39 -4.20 -14.70 -38.91
N ASP A 40 -5.47 -14.56 -39.18
CA ASP A 40 -6.43 -14.07 -38.21
C ASP A 40 -6.67 -15.10 -37.09
N GLU A 41 -6.70 -16.39 -37.39
CA GLU A 41 -6.75 -17.48 -36.41
C GLU A 41 -5.54 -17.44 -35.50
N GLU A 42 -4.32 -17.34 -36.06
CA GLU A 42 -3.08 -17.23 -35.27
C GLU A 42 -3.11 -15.99 -34.33
N LYS A 43 -3.60 -14.86 -34.82
CA LYS A 43 -3.77 -13.67 -34.00
C LYS A 43 -4.79 -13.87 -32.87
N MET A 44 -5.90 -14.51 -33.18
CA MET A 44 -6.94 -14.81 -32.18
C MET A 44 -6.38 -15.69 -31.07
N GLU A 45 -5.62 -16.74 -31.39
CA GLU A 45 -4.99 -17.59 -30.40
C GLU A 45 -4.05 -16.80 -29.47
N ILE A 46 -3.21 -15.93 -30.04
CA ILE A 46 -2.32 -15.06 -29.27
C ILE A 46 -3.11 -14.11 -28.35
N GLN A 47 -4.16 -13.51 -28.90
CA GLN A 47 -5.02 -12.60 -28.14
C GLN A 47 -5.78 -13.30 -27.01
N GLU A 48 -6.23 -14.52 -27.21
CA GLU A 48 -6.86 -15.34 -26.17
C GLU A 48 -5.89 -15.63 -25.01
N ILE A 49 -4.65 -15.98 -25.33
CA ILE A 49 -3.61 -16.18 -24.32
C ILE A 49 -3.34 -14.88 -23.56
N GLN A 50 -3.16 -13.78 -24.26
CA GLN A 50 -2.94 -12.47 -23.64
C GLN A 50 -4.10 -12.02 -22.75
N LEU A 51 -5.33 -12.25 -23.20
CA LEU A 51 -6.52 -11.94 -22.42
C LEU A 51 -6.58 -12.78 -21.14
N LYS A 52 -6.26 -14.06 -21.22
CA LYS A 52 -6.21 -14.96 -20.08
C LYS A 52 -5.15 -14.53 -19.06
N GLU A 53 -3.97 -14.13 -19.53
CA GLU A 53 -2.90 -13.61 -18.68
C GLU A 53 -3.31 -12.28 -18.02
N ALA A 54 -3.88 -11.37 -18.79
CA ALA A 54 -4.35 -10.09 -18.26
C ALA A 54 -5.45 -10.26 -17.22
N LYS A 55 -6.36 -11.20 -17.44
CA LYS A 55 -7.41 -11.55 -16.46
C LYS A 55 -6.82 -12.09 -15.17
N HIS A 56 -5.82 -12.99 -15.26
CA HIS A 56 -5.13 -13.52 -14.09
C HIS A 56 -4.40 -12.42 -13.30
N ILE A 57 -3.74 -11.50 -13.99
CA ILE A 57 -3.07 -10.35 -13.36
C ILE A 57 -4.09 -9.46 -12.63
N ALA A 58 -5.23 -9.21 -13.25
CA ALA A 58 -6.30 -8.41 -12.63
C ALA A 58 -6.86 -9.10 -11.38
N GLU A 59 -7.12 -10.40 -11.42
CA GLU A 59 -7.59 -11.18 -10.28
C GLU A 59 -6.57 -11.21 -9.13
N ASP A 60 -5.28 -11.30 -9.46
CA ASP A 60 -4.20 -11.21 -8.45
C ASP A 60 -4.10 -9.81 -7.84
N ALA A 61 -4.26 -8.78 -8.64
CA ALA A 61 -4.27 -7.40 -8.16
C ALA A 61 -5.45 -7.13 -7.21
N ASP A 62 -6.63 -7.62 -7.54
CA ASP A 62 -7.82 -7.51 -6.68
C ASP A 62 -7.61 -8.21 -5.34
N ARG A 63 -7.06 -9.43 -5.34
CA ARG A 63 -6.74 -10.14 -4.09
C ARG A 63 -5.73 -9.40 -3.22
N LYS A 64 -4.68 -8.84 -3.82
CA LYS A 64 -3.71 -8.02 -3.10
C LYS A 64 -4.31 -6.73 -2.55
N TYR A 65 -5.17 -6.10 -3.32
CA TYR A 65 -5.89 -4.91 -2.87
C TYR A 65 -6.73 -5.21 -1.63
N GLU A 66 -7.52 -6.27 -1.66
CA GLU A 66 -8.35 -6.67 -0.53
C GLU A 66 -7.51 -7.04 0.71
N GLU A 67 -6.38 -7.72 0.51
CA GLU A 67 -5.46 -8.04 1.61
C GLU A 67 -4.88 -6.79 2.25
N VAL A 68 -4.42 -5.84 1.43
CA VAL A 68 -3.86 -4.57 1.90
C VAL A 68 -4.93 -3.72 2.59
N ALA A 69 -6.14 -3.68 2.05
CA ALA A 69 -7.26 -2.98 2.66
C ALA A 69 -7.58 -3.51 4.07
N ARG A 70 -7.60 -4.84 4.24
CA ARG A 70 -7.78 -5.45 5.56
C ARG A 70 -6.64 -5.12 6.53
N LYS A 71 -5.40 -5.16 6.06
CA LYS A 71 -4.23 -4.77 6.88
C LYS A 71 -4.27 -3.30 7.29
N LEU A 72 -4.73 -2.43 6.40
CA LEU A 72 -4.86 -1.00 6.70
C LEU A 72 -5.82 -0.76 7.87
N VAL A 73 -6.99 -1.41 7.86
CA VAL A 73 -7.97 -1.31 8.95
C VAL A 73 -7.35 -1.73 10.29
N ILE A 74 -6.56 -2.82 10.31
CA ILE A 74 -5.89 -3.30 11.53
C ILE A 74 -4.85 -2.28 12.01
N ILE A 75 -4.05 -1.74 11.10
CA ILE A 75 -3.01 -0.75 11.43
C ILE A 75 -3.62 0.55 11.94
N GLU A 76 -4.70 1.03 11.34
CA GLU A 76 -5.44 2.20 11.82
C GLU A 76 -5.94 2.01 13.27
N SER A 77 -6.51 0.85 13.57
CA SER A 77 -6.94 0.50 14.92
C SER A 77 -5.78 0.39 15.91
N ASP A 78 -4.65 -0.17 15.48
CA ASP A 78 -3.45 -0.27 16.32
C ASP A 78 -2.83 1.11 16.59
N LEU A 79 -2.87 2.00 15.60
CA LEU A 79 -2.41 3.38 15.74
C LEU A 79 -3.27 4.14 16.75
N GLU A 80 -4.59 4.07 16.64
CA GLU A 80 -5.52 4.71 17.58
C GLU A 80 -5.27 4.25 19.02
N ARG A 81 -5.10 2.96 19.23
CA ARG A 81 -4.75 2.40 20.55
C ARG A 81 -3.38 2.86 21.07
N ALA A 82 -2.40 3.02 20.18
CA ALA A 82 -1.09 3.52 20.53
C ALA A 82 -1.14 5.00 20.92
N GLU A 83 -1.92 5.80 20.23
CA GLU A 83 -2.16 7.21 20.53
C GLU A 83 -2.83 7.37 21.91
N GLU A 84 -3.88 6.60 22.21
CA GLU A 84 -4.53 6.61 23.52
C GLU A 84 -3.55 6.26 24.64
N ARG A 85 -2.70 5.25 24.44
CA ARG A 85 -1.67 4.88 25.43
C ARG A 85 -0.63 5.98 25.63
N ALA A 86 -0.25 6.65 24.55
CA ALA A 86 0.68 7.76 24.61
C ALA A 86 0.10 8.93 25.42
N GLU A 87 -1.15 9.32 25.16
CA GLU A 87 -1.84 10.36 25.92
C GLU A 87 -1.94 10.04 27.42
N LEU A 88 -2.31 8.78 27.75
CA LEU A 88 -2.35 8.33 29.15
C LEU A 88 -0.97 8.41 29.82
N SER A 89 0.08 8.01 29.10
CA SER A 89 1.46 8.05 29.62
C SER A 89 1.93 9.50 29.82
N GLU A 90 1.65 10.39 28.88
CA GLU A 90 1.96 11.80 28.99
C GLU A 90 1.25 12.45 30.19
N GLY A 91 -0.04 12.14 30.39
CA GLY A 91 -0.80 12.57 31.54
C GLY A 91 -0.18 12.11 32.87
N LYS A 92 0.23 10.84 32.97
CA LYS A 92 0.93 10.31 34.14
C LYS A 92 2.27 10.97 34.36
N CYS A 93 3.05 11.21 33.31
CA CYS A 93 4.30 11.95 33.41
C CYS A 93 4.10 13.34 33.99
N ALA A 94 3.09 14.07 33.50
CA ALA A 94 2.77 15.39 34.04
C ALA A 94 2.37 15.37 35.53
N GLU A 95 1.56 14.37 35.93
CA GLU A 95 1.19 14.20 37.35
C GLU A 95 2.44 13.89 38.21
N LEU A 96 3.31 13.00 37.77
CA LEU A 96 4.55 12.67 38.50
C LEU A 96 5.52 13.84 38.58
N GLU A 97 5.61 14.67 37.56
CA GLU A 97 6.41 15.89 37.56
C GLU A 97 5.91 16.87 38.60
N GLU A 98 4.59 17.06 38.73
CA GLU A 98 3.99 17.91 39.76
C GLU A 98 4.20 17.33 41.17
N GLU A 99 4.03 16.03 41.36
CA GLU A 99 4.34 15.37 42.65
C GLU A 99 5.81 15.53 43.02
N LEU A 100 6.72 15.31 42.06
CA LEU A 100 8.15 15.50 42.31
C LEU A 100 8.48 16.93 42.74
N LYS A 101 7.90 17.89 42.07
CA LYS A 101 8.05 19.30 42.42
C LYS A 101 7.56 19.63 43.85
N THR A 102 6.42 19.05 44.22
CA THR A 102 5.85 19.19 45.58
C THR A 102 6.76 18.54 46.62
N VAL A 103 7.23 17.31 46.38
CA VAL A 103 8.15 16.59 47.27
C VAL A 103 9.47 17.33 47.41
N THR A 104 10.02 17.84 46.31
CA THR A 104 11.27 18.62 46.32
C THR A 104 11.13 19.88 47.16
N ASN A 105 10.01 20.61 47.05
CA ASN A 105 9.74 21.79 47.87
C ASN A 105 9.58 21.44 49.35
N ASN A 106 8.90 20.34 49.65
CA ASN A 106 8.76 19.84 51.02
C ASN A 106 10.12 19.44 51.63
N LEU A 107 10.96 18.80 50.83
CA LEU A 107 12.32 18.44 51.28
C LEU A 107 13.16 19.67 51.59
N LYS A 108 13.16 20.69 50.76
CA LYS A 108 13.84 21.97 51.04
C LYS A 108 13.33 22.63 52.30
N SER A 109 12.04 22.60 52.55
CA SER A 109 11.44 23.13 53.77
C SER A 109 11.90 22.37 55.01
N LEU A 110 11.96 21.03 54.96
CA LEU A 110 12.44 20.17 56.03
C LEU A 110 13.95 20.35 56.28
N GLU A 111 14.75 20.50 55.24
CA GLU A 111 16.19 20.81 55.39
C GLU A 111 16.41 22.14 56.08
N ALA A 112 15.66 23.16 55.74
CA ALA A 112 15.69 24.48 56.39
C ALA A 112 15.31 24.38 57.88
N GLN A 113 14.28 23.59 58.20
CA GLN A 113 13.88 23.34 59.60
C GLN A 113 14.96 22.56 60.38
N ALA A 114 15.55 21.52 59.77
CA ALA A 114 16.62 20.76 60.36
C ALA A 114 17.85 21.60 60.70
N GLU A 115 18.22 22.48 59.79
CA GLU A 115 19.31 23.44 60.00
C GLU A 115 19.00 24.41 61.15
N LYS A 116 17.80 24.91 61.23
CA LYS A 116 17.31 25.80 62.28
C LYS A 116 17.37 25.10 63.65
N TYR A 117 16.94 23.86 63.72
CA TYR A 117 17.02 23.07 64.94
C TYR A 117 18.46 22.76 65.35
N SER A 118 19.34 22.46 64.40
CA SER A 118 20.77 22.24 64.64
C SER A 118 21.44 23.47 65.23
N GLN A 119 21.12 24.66 64.70
CA GLN A 119 21.62 25.93 65.26
C GLN A 119 21.14 26.17 66.69
N LYS A 120 19.88 25.86 67.00
CA LYS A 120 19.33 25.95 68.36
C LYS A 120 20.04 24.95 69.30
N GLU A 121 20.29 23.76 68.85
CA GLU A 121 21.02 22.73 69.63
C GLU A 121 22.40 23.24 69.99
N ASP A 122 23.16 23.74 69.06
CA ASP A 122 24.48 24.33 69.30
C ASP A 122 24.43 25.46 70.28
N LYS A 123 23.46 26.32 70.22
CA LYS A 123 23.22 27.44 71.12
C LYS A 123 22.91 26.95 72.54
N TYR A 124 22.05 25.97 72.69
CA TYR A 124 21.75 25.37 73.97
C TYR A 124 22.94 24.63 74.60
N GLU A 125 23.73 23.92 73.82
CA GLU A 125 24.96 23.30 74.29
C GLU A 125 25.94 24.33 74.83
N GLU A 126 26.09 25.44 74.17
CA GLU A 126 26.93 26.55 74.59
C GLU A 126 26.42 27.20 75.88
N GLU A 127 25.12 27.44 76.01
CA GLU A 127 24.47 27.95 77.22
C GLU A 127 24.67 26.99 78.41
N ILE A 128 24.51 25.68 78.20
CA ILE A 128 24.72 24.65 79.20
C ILE A 128 26.17 24.67 79.67
N LYS A 129 27.12 24.78 78.75
CA LYS A 129 28.52 24.89 79.04
C LYS A 129 28.87 26.09 79.91
N VAL A 130 28.35 27.24 79.57
CA VAL A 130 28.53 28.49 80.35
C VAL A 130 27.95 28.35 81.75
N LEU A 131 26.74 27.83 81.89
CA LEU A 131 26.08 27.60 83.15
C LEU A 131 26.81 26.56 84.05
N SER A 132 27.35 25.49 83.47
CA SER A 132 28.11 24.49 84.11
C SER A 132 29.42 25.09 84.70
N ASP A 133 30.09 25.93 83.95
CA ASP A 133 31.31 26.62 84.40
C ASP A 133 31.02 27.63 85.51
N LYS A 134 29.88 28.21 85.57
CA LYS A 134 29.48 29.12 86.66
C LYS A 134 29.15 28.42 87.96
N LEU A 135 28.78 27.13 87.91
CA LEU A 135 28.46 26.31 89.06
C LEU A 135 29.70 25.75 89.77
N LYS A 136 30.81 25.75 89.05
CA LYS A 136 32.11 25.36 89.64
C LYS A 136 32.70 26.55 90.39
#